data_969c3a7f8d0a177069b1bc9e250c70a8
#
_entry.id   969c3a7f8d0a177069b1bc9e250c70a8
#
_cell.length_a   1.000
_cell.length_b   1.000
_cell.length_c   1.000
_cell.angle_alpha   90.00
_cell.angle_beta   90.00
_cell.angle_gamma   90.00
#
_symmetry.space_group_name_H-M   'P 1'
#
loop_
_entity.id
_entity.type
_entity.pdbx_description
1 polymer ?
#
loop_
_entity_poly.entity_id
_entity_poly.type
_entity_poly.pdbx_seq_one_letter_code
_entity_poly.pdbx_strand_id
1 'polypeptide(L)'
;MNSPIMIACAHGTSSPLGAAEVNGLRADIAELRPGLDVREAYVDVQDPDLVDVMAGLPEGEPAVIVPLLLSVGFHTKVDIAKAARGRAGSSASEPLGPDPRLAEILDQRLREAGATEHDAVVLAAAGSTNPKASVSVEELAEHLRALRGNRIVPAYGAAATPSVPDAVASLRAEYPGGEGQGRVIIASYLLAHGFFHDQLAKAEADVVTEPLLPSRLMAEIALDRYDAAAAPGGEAAGEAGAAPRDADAAVEGAGEADAAAASTAPQKPLGTGALEQPNHAQPRGFFKAFRRFMTKYFPR
;
A
#
# COMPACT_ATOMS: atom_id res chain seq x y z
N MET A 1 -32.17 13.31 2.88
CA MET A 1 -31.46 12.12 3.41
C MET A 1 -30.05 12.57 3.70
N ASN A 2 -29.50 12.26 4.87
CA ASN A 2 -28.08 12.55 5.16
C ASN A 2 -27.19 11.71 4.24
N SER A 3 -26.07 12.28 3.80
CA SER A 3 -25.06 11.52 3.06
C SER A 3 -24.52 10.39 3.96
N PRO A 4 -24.20 9.20 3.42
CA PRO A 4 -23.56 8.13 4.19
C PRO A 4 -22.27 8.62 4.88
N ILE A 5 -21.91 8.04 6.01
CA ILE A 5 -20.65 8.34 6.69
C ILE A 5 -19.50 7.80 5.81
N MET A 6 -18.48 8.61 5.56
CA MET A 6 -17.26 8.16 4.87
C MET A 6 -16.27 7.54 5.88
N ILE A 7 -15.94 6.27 5.71
CA ILE A 7 -14.87 5.62 6.46
C ILE A 7 -13.61 5.65 5.60
N ALA A 8 -12.74 6.62 5.86
CA ALA A 8 -11.47 6.81 5.17
C ALA A 8 -10.43 5.81 5.70
N CYS A 9 -10.45 4.59 5.15
CA CYS A 9 -9.76 3.42 5.68
C CYS A 9 -8.37 3.26 5.04
N ALA A 10 -7.31 3.40 5.84
CA ALA A 10 -5.92 3.16 5.41
C ALA A 10 -5.42 1.78 5.85
N HIS A 11 -4.25 1.38 5.33
CA HIS A 11 -3.60 0.15 5.81
C HIS A 11 -3.09 0.31 7.25
N GLY A 12 -2.60 1.49 7.57
CA GLY A 12 -1.82 1.77 8.78
C GLY A 12 -0.31 1.71 8.51
N THR A 13 0.44 2.46 9.30
CA THR A 13 1.91 2.57 9.20
C THR A 13 2.52 2.78 10.58
N SER A 14 3.75 2.30 10.76
CA SER A 14 4.57 2.63 11.94
C SER A 14 5.39 3.92 11.75
N SER A 15 5.37 4.52 10.55
CA SER A 15 6.03 5.80 10.27
C SER A 15 5.19 6.97 10.79
N PRO A 16 5.67 7.80 11.72
CA PRO A 16 4.94 8.97 12.18
C PRO A 16 4.68 9.98 11.04
N LEU A 17 5.62 10.13 10.11
CA LEU A 17 5.48 11.02 8.97
C LEU A 17 4.37 10.49 8.03
N GLY A 18 4.41 9.21 7.66
CA GLY A 18 3.38 8.61 6.83
C GLY A 18 2.00 8.65 7.48
N ALA A 19 1.90 8.47 8.80
CA ALA A 19 0.64 8.64 9.54
C ALA A 19 0.12 10.08 9.45
N ALA A 20 1.01 11.08 9.60
CA ALA A 20 0.64 12.49 9.47
C ALA A 20 0.17 12.84 8.06
N GLU A 21 0.81 12.30 7.01
CA GLU A 21 0.42 12.50 5.61
C GLU A 21 -0.96 11.90 5.30
N VAL A 22 -1.24 10.69 5.77
CA VAL A 22 -2.56 10.06 5.61
C VAL A 22 -3.64 10.83 6.38
N ASN A 23 -3.33 11.35 7.56
CA ASN A 23 -4.23 12.22 8.31
C ASN A 23 -4.45 13.56 7.61
N GLY A 24 -3.41 14.12 6.96
CA GLY A 24 -3.52 15.28 6.08
C GLY A 24 -4.51 15.03 4.94
N LEU A 25 -4.44 13.87 4.28
CA LEU A 25 -5.41 13.49 3.23
C LEU A 25 -6.86 13.46 3.76
N ARG A 26 -7.10 12.94 4.99
CA ARG A 26 -8.43 12.98 5.61
C ARG A 26 -8.91 14.40 5.87
N ALA A 27 -8.00 15.28 6.31
CA ALA A 27 -8.30 16.70 6.50
C ALA A 27 -8.64 17.39 5.19
N ASP A 28 -7.90 17.14 4.11
CA ASP A 28 -8.17 17.68 2.78
C ASP A 28 -9.54 17.21 2.24
N ILE A 29 -9.91 15.94 2.45
CA ILE A 29 -11.23 15.40 2.10
C ILE A 29 -12.34 16.16 2.84
N ALA A 30 -12.18 16.39 4.16
CA ALA A 30 -13.15 17.10 4.97
C ALA A 30 -13.25 18.59 4.58
N GLU A 31 -12.12 19.21 4.21
CA GLU A 31 -12.08 20.59 3.70
C GLU A 31 -12.79 20.73 2.35
N LEU A 32 -12.54 19.78 1.42
CA LEU A 32 -13.17 19.77 0.10
C LEU A 32 -14.67 19.51 0.15
N ARG A 33 -15.16 18.81 1.16
CA ARG A 33 -16.59 18.52 1.34
C ARG A 33 -17.06 18.83 2.76
N PRO A 34 -17.29 20.11 3.07
CA PRO A 34 -17.82 20.52 4.37
C PRO A 34 -19.15 19.83 4.67
N GLY A 35 -19.28 19.28 5.87
CA GLY A 35 -20.49 18.57 6.31
C GLY A 35 -20.52 17.07 6.01
N LEU A 36 -19.57 16.52 5.28
CA LEU A 36 -19.37 15.07 5.20
C LEU A 36 -18.74 14.56 6.51
N ASP A 37 -19.38 13.58 7.15
CA ASP A 37 -18.78 12.87 8.31
C ASP A 37 -17.69 11.93 7.81
N VAL A 38 -16.42 12.33 7.97
CA VAL A 38 -15.24 11.56 7.56
C VAL A 38 -14.61 10.95 8.80
N ARG A 39 -14.58 9.62 8.86
CA ARG A 39 -14.01 8.89 9.98
C ARG A 39 -12.78 8.11 9.59
N GLU A 40 -11.84 8.09 10.52
CA GLU A 40 -10.60 7.35 10.45
C GLU A 40 -10.83 5.86 10.74
N ALA A 41 -10.21 4.98 9.96
CA ALA A 41 -10.11 3.55 10.25
C ALA A 41 -8.85 2.95 9.61
N TYR A 42 -8.44 1.79 10.12
CA TYR A 42 -7.30 1.05 9.60
C TYR A 42 -7.65 -0.44 9.47
N VAL A 43 -7.01 -1.11 8.52
CA VAL A 43 -7.14 -2.57 8.35
C VAL A 43 -6.07 -3.34 9.10
N ASP A 44 -4.96 -2.67 9.51
CA ASP A 44 -3.85 -3.26 10.26
C ASP A 44 -3.01 -2.14 10.90
N VAL A 45 -2.00 -2.49 11.68
CA VAL A 45 -0.91 -1.64 12.20
C VAL A 45 -1.35 -0.55 13.19
N GLN A 46 -2.44 0.14 12.97
CA GLN A 46 -2.91 1.29 13.77
C GLN A 46 -4.36 1.09 14.24
N ASP A 47 -4.71 1.82 15.28
CA ASP A 47 -6.08 1.98 15.76
C ASP A 47 -6.65 3.33 15.28
N PRO A 48 -8.00 3.45 15.12
CA PRO A 48 -9.00 2.41 15.38
C PRO A 48 -9.13 1.37 14.24
N ASP A 49 -9.37 0.12 14.62
CA ASP A 49 -9.64 -0.98 13.69
C ASP A 49 -10.93 -0.74 12.90
N LEU A 50 -10.95 -1.12 11.62
CA LEU A 50 -12.11 -0.92 10.72
C LEU A 50 -13.38 -1.59 11.26
N VAL A 51 -13.28 -2.79 11.86
CA VAL A 51 -14.46 -3.51 12.37
C VAL A 51 -15.04 -2.79 13.56
N ASP A 52 -14.19 -2.27 14.45
CA ASP A 52 -14.60 -1.53 15.64
C ASP A 52 -15.24 -0.19 15.25
N VAL A 53 -14.68 0.52 14.27
CA VAL A 53 -15.28 1.76 13.75
C VAL A 53 -16.66 1.49 13.17
N MET A 54 -16.82 0.47 12.32
CA MET A 54 -18.12 0.11 11.72
C MET A 54 -19.16 -0.31 12.76
N ALA A 55 -18.74 -1.02 13.83
CA ALA A 55 -19.61 -1.41 14.91
C ALA A 55 -20.05 -0.22 15.79
N GLY A 56 -19.19 0.79 15.94
CA GLY A 56 -19.45 2.00 16.73
C GLY A 56 -20.27 3.07 16.04
N LEU A 57 -20.66 2.91 14.76
CA LEU A 57 -21.49 3.89 14.06
C LEU A 57 -22.93 3.92 14.63
N PRO A 58 -23.62 5.08 14.60
CA PRO A 58 -25.01 5.21 15.01
C PRO A 58 -25.91 4.22 14.28
N GLU A 59 -26.88 3.65 14.98
CA GLU A 59 -27.83 2.68 14.40
C GLU A 59 -28.61 3.30 13.24
N GLY A 60 -28.73 2.56 12.11
CA GLY A 60 -29.46 3.01 10.92
C GLY A 60 -28.69 3.98 10.01
N GLU A 61 -27.53 4.49 10.42
CA GLU A 61 -26.70 5.36 9.57
C GLU A 61 -25.85 4.51 8.61
N PRO A 62 -26.03 4.64 7.28
CA PRO A 62 -25.21 3.92 6.31
C PRO A 62 -23.80 4.50 6.23
N ALA A 63 -22.83 3.70 5.79
CA ALA A 63 -21.46 4.13 5.59
C ALA A 63 -20.90 3.68 4.24
N VAL A 64 -19.97 4.46 3.69
CA VAL A 64 -19.14 4.08 2.55
C VAL A 64 -17.70 3.94 3.03
N ILE A 65 -17.16 2.74 2.97
CA ILE A 65 -15.73 2.51 3.24
C ILE A 65 -14.95 2.87 1.98
N VAL A 66 -14.08 3.89 2.08
CA VAL A 66 -13.18 4.31 1.01
C VAL A 66 -11.76 3.87 1.37
N PRO A 67 -11.20 2.87 0.68
CA PRO A 67 -9.83 2.44 0.90
C PRO A 67 -8.85 3.54 0.46
N LEU A 68 -8.15 4.16 1.41
CA LEU A 68 -7.02 5.06 1.13
C LEU A 68 -5.78 4.22 0.77
N LEU A 69 -5.90 3.47 -0.31
CA LEU A 69 -4.91 2.53 -0.84
C LEU A 69 -4.83 2.68 -2.35
N LEU A 70 -3.65 2.57 -2.93
CA LEU A 70 -3.45 2.62 -4.39
C LEU A 70 -3.94 1.35 -5.08
N SER A 71 -3.91 0.23 -4.38
CA SER A 71 -4.50 -1.05 -4.78
C SER A 71 -4.86 -1.85 -3.54
N VAL A 72 -5.82 -2.76 -3.66
CA VAL A 72 -6.26 -3.59 -2.53
C VAL A 72 -5.85 -5.03 -2.77
N GLY A 73 -5.05 -5.60 -1.86
CA GLY A 73 -4.75 -7.03 -1.84
C GLY A 73 -5.99 -7.86 -1.56
N PHE A 74 -5.95 -9.15 -1.96
CA PHE A 74 -7.12 -10.03 -1.85
C PHE A 74 -7.70 -10.08 -0.43
N HIS A 75 -6.87 -10.28 0.59
CA HIS A 75 -7.33 -10.37 1.99
C HIS A 75 -7.95 -9.05 2.46
N THR A 76 -7.29 -7.93 2.20
CA THR A 76 -7.81 -6.59 2.56
C THR A 76 -9.14 -6.30 1.85
N LYS A 77 -9.29 -6.70 0.57
CA LYS A 77 -10.55 -6.57 -0.17
C LYS A 77 -11.68 -7.37 0.49
N VAL A 78 -11.39 -8.59 0.93
CA VAL A 78 -12.36 -9.46 1.64
C VAL A 78 -12.77 -8.84 2.96
N ASP A 79 -11.82 -8.35 3.75
CA ASP A 79 -12.08 -7.77 5.07
C ASP A 79 -12.90 -6.47 4.96
N ILE A 80 -12.56 -5.58 4.04
CA ILE A 80 -13.31 -4.35 3.75
C ILE A 80 -14.73 -4.68 3.28
N ALA A 81 -14.89 -5.60 2.33
CA ALA A 81 -16.19 -6.01 1.82
C ALA A 81 -17.04 -6.69 2.90
N LYS A 82 -16.44 -7.46 3.81
CA LYS A 82 -17.11 -8.07 4.94
C LYS A 82 -17.58 -7.02 5.94
N ALA A 83 -16.75 -6.03 6.27
CA ALA A 83 -17.10 -4.94 7.15
C ALA A 83 -18.29 -4.12 6.60
N ALA A 84 -18.30 -3.81 5.30
CA ALA A 84 -19.40 -3.11 4.64
C ALA A 84 -20.69 -3.92 4.68
N ARG A 85 -20.66 -5.21 4.30
CA ARG A 85 -21.85 -6.10 4.32
C ARG A 85 -22.41 -6.34 5.72
N GLY A 86 -21.59 -6.19 6.75
CA GLY A 86 -22.02 -6.30 8.14
C GLY A 86 -23.01 -5.21 8.60
N ARG A 87 -23.22 -4.17 7.78
CA ARG A 87 -24.09 -3.04 8.10
C ARG A 87 -25.02 -2.70 6.95
N ALA A 88 -26.33 -2.68 7.23
CA ALA A 88 -27.36 -2.41 6.22
C ALA A 88 -27.15 -1.03 5.55
N GLY A 89 -27.30 -0.98 4.23
CA GLY A 89 -27.15 0.24 3.43
C GLY A 89 -25.71 0.75 3.30
N SER A 90 -24.73 0.01 3.81
CA SER A 90 -23.31 0.36 3.67
C SER A 90 -22.66 -0.34 2.47
N SER A 91 -21.64 0.32 1.90
CA SER A 91 -20.89 -0.16 0.75
C SER A 91 -19.38 0.04 0.94
N ALA A 92 -18.60 -0.50 0.04
CA ALA A 92 -17.17 -0.22 -0.07
C ALA A 92 -16.88 0.25 -1.49
N SER A 93 -16.09 1.30 -1.63
CA SER A 93 -15.65 1.80 -2.93
C SER A 93 -14.47 0.99 -3.48
N GLU A 94 -14.14 1.22 -4.76
CA GLU A 94 -12.84 0.83 -5.29
C GLU A 94 -11.72 1.65 -4.61
N PRO A 95 -10.45 1.18 -4.66
CA PRO A 95 -9.31 1.90 -4.12
C PRO A 95 -9.03 3.19 -4.94
N LEU A 96 -8.06 3.99 -4.47
CA LEU A 96 -7.67 5.23 -5.15
C LEU A 96 -7.10 5.00 -6.54
N GLY A 97 -6.39 3.90 -6.76
CA GLY A 97 -5.88 3.51 -8.08
C GLY A 97 -6.61 2.31 -8.70
N PRO A 98 -6.55 2.17 -10.03
CA PRO A 98 -5.96 3.12 -10.97
C PRO A 98 -6.81 4.38 -11.17
N ASP A 99 -6.15 5.52 -11.40
CA ASP A 99 -6.78 6.78 -11.77
C ASP A 99 -5.75 7.61 -12.57
N PRO A 100 -6.11 8.25 -13.71
CA PRO A 100 -5.15 9.00 -14.52
C PRO A 100 -4.53 10.19 -13.79
N ARG A 101 -5.22 10.80 -12.83
CA ARG A 101 -4.69 11.90 -12.00
C ARG A 101 -3.48 11.50 -11.17
N LEU A 102 -3.28 10.20 -10.90
CA LEU A 102 -2.06 9.71 -10.24
C LEU A 102 -0.81 9.94 -11.11
N ALA A 103 -0.96 9.91 -12.44
CA ALA A 103 0.14 10.27 -13.34
C ALA A 103 0.45 11.77 -13.29
N GLU A 104 -0.55 12.64 -13.09
CA GLU A 104 -0.33 14.07 -12.91
C GLU A 104 0.43 14.38 -11.63
N ILE A 105 0.10 13.69 -10.52
CA ILE A 105 0.84 13.82 -9.26
C ILE A 105 2.29 13.35 -9.44
N LEU A 106 2.51 12.21 -10.08
CA LEU A 106 3.86 11.69 -10.35
C LEU A 106 4.67 12.64 -11.25
N ASP A 107 4.03 13.22 -12.27
CA ASP A 107 4.68 14.23 -13.12
C ASP A 107 5.07 15.47 -12.31
N GLN A 108 4.21 15.94 -11.41
CA GLN A 108 4.54 17.02 -10.48
C GLN A 108 5.75 16.65 -9.60
N ARG A 109 5.76 15.46 -9.00
CA ARG A 109 6.88 14.98 -8.17
C ARG A 109 8.20 14.90 -8.96
N LEU A 110 8.13 14.47 -10.21
CA LEU A 110 9.30 14.45 -11.09
C LEU A 110 9.80 15.86 -11.41
N ARG A 111 8.91 16.84 -11.64
CA ARG A 111 9.30 18.25 -11.81
C ARG A 111 9.94 18.83 -10.55
N GLU A 112 9.36 18.58 -9.38
CA GLU A 112 9.90 18.99 -8.08
C GLU A 112 11.30 18.41 -7.83
N ALA A 113 11.54 17.17 -8.28
CA ALA A 113 12.84 16.50 -8.24
C ALA A 113 13.82 16.99 -9.33
N GLY A 114 13.41 17.95 -10.16
CA GLY A 114 14.23 18.51 -11.24
C GLY A 114 14.49 17.53 -12.39
N ALA A 115 13.54 16.62 -12.67
CA ALA A 115 13.65 15.67 -13.78
C ALA A 115 13.59 16.40 -15.13
N THR A 116 14.52 16.07 -16.01
CA THR A 116 14.63 16.59 -17.38
C THR A 116 14.19 15.52 -18.39
N GLU A 117 14.03 15.89 -19.65
CA GLU A 117 13.69 14.95 -20.73
C GLU A 117 14.79 13.91 -21.02
N HIS A 118 16.01 14.17 -20.57
CA HIS A 118 17.16 13.26 -20.75
C HIS A 118 17.25 12.19 -19.67
N ASP A 119 16.50 12.31 -18.58
CA ASP A 119 16.52 11.37 -17.46
C ASP A 119 15.66 10.14 -17.75
N ALA A 120 16.07 8.97 -17.25
CA ALA A 120 15.25 7.77 -17.21
C ALA A 120 14.49 7.67 -15.89
N VAL A 121 13.29 7.11 -15.92
CA VAL A 121 12.40 7.04 -14.76
C VAL A 121 12.06 5.59 -14.44
N VAL A 122 12.28 5.18 -13.22
CA VAL A 122 11.74 3.94 -12.64
C VAL A 122 10.45 4.29 -11.91
N LEU A 123 9.29 3.84 -12.41
CA LEU A 123 8.00 3.96 -11.70
C LEU A 123 7.93 2.87 -10.63
N ALA A 124 8.21 3.23 -9.39
CA ALA A 124 8.36 2.28 -8.29
C ALA A 124 7.05 2.09 -7.51
N ALA A 125 6.41 0.94 -7.68
CA ALA A 125 5.24 0.50 -6.92
C ALA A 125 5.61 -0.43 -5.77
N ALA A 126 4.75 -0.57 -4.76
CA ALA A 126 4.95 -1.53 -3.66
C ALA A 126 5.03 -2.98 -4.17
N GLY A 127 4.26 -3.30 -5.19
CA GLY A 127 4.14 -4.64 -5.74
C GLY A 127 3.03 -5.48 -5.09
N SER A 128 2.62 -6.53 -5.78
CA SER A 128 1.53 -7.43 -5.36
C SER A 128 1.69 -8.79 -6.01
N THR A 129 1.20 -9.84 -5.34
CA THR A 129 1.04 -11.17 -5.96
C THR A 129 -0.15 -11.25 -6.91
N ASN A 130 -1.03 -10.25 -6.92
CA ASN A 130 -2.16 -10.17 -7.84
C ASN A 130 -1.69 -9.63 -9.21
N PRO A 131 -1.79 -10.42 -10.32
CA PRO A 131 -1.35 -9.97 -11.64
C PRO A 131 -2.07 -8.70 -12.13
N LYS A 132 -3.30 -8.46 -11.71
CA LYS A 132 -4.06 -7.25 -12.07
C LYS A 132 -3.39 -5.97 -11.54
N ALA A 133 -2.67 -6.06 -10.42
CA ALA A 133 -1.95 -4.91 -9.88
C ALA A 133 -0.82 -4.45 -10.81
N SER A 134 -0.10 -5.39 -11.44
CA SER A 134 0.94 -5.05 -12.42
C SER A 134 0.35 -4.43 -13.68
N VAL A 135 -0.81 -4.89 -14.13
CA VAL A 135 -1.53 -4.27 -15.26
C VAL A 135 -1.89 -2.82 -14.95
N SER A 136 -2.43 -2.55 -13.75
CA SER A 136 -2.76 -1.17 -13.34
C SER A 136 -1.53 -0.26 -13.24
N VAL A 137 -0.37 -0.80 -12.84
CA VAL A 137 0.88 -0.03 -12.80
C VAL A 137 1.38 0.26 -14.22
N GLU A 138 1.24 -0.68 -15.16
CA GLU A 138 1.59 -0.44 -16.56
C GLU A 138 0.66 0.60 -17.21
N GLU A 139 -0.65 0.53 -16.96
CA GLU A 139 -1.61 1.56 -17.40
C GLU A 139 -1.23 2.94 -16.87
N LEU A 140 -0.84 3.04 -15.61
CA LEU A 140 -0.34 4.29 -15.02
C LEU A 140 0.95 4.77 -15.70
N ALA A 141 1.87 3.83 -16.02
CA ALA A 141 3.09 4.17 -16.75
C ALA A 141 2.79 4.73 -18.14
N GLU A 142 1.77 4.19 -18.86
CA GLU A 142 1.33 4.74 -20.15
C GLU A 142 0.76 6.15 -19.99
N HIS A 143 -0.05 6.43 -18.97
CA HIS A 143 -0.51 7.78 -18.69
C HIS A 143 0.65 8.74 -18.41
N LEU A 144 1.64 8.31 -17.63
CA LEU A 144 2.82 9.13 -17.34
C LEU A 144 3.69 9.34 -18.59
N ARG A 145 3.84 8.33 -19.46
CA ARG A 145 4.52 8.46 -20.77
C ARG A 145 3.83 9.47 -21.68
N ALA A 146 2.49 9.54 -21.62
CA ALA A 146 1.73 10.53 -22.39
C ALA A 146 1.99 11.98 -21.92
N LEU A 147 2.32 12.18 -20.64
CA LEU A 147 2.65 13.48 -20.06
C LEU A 147 4.14 13.85 -20.27
N ARG A 148 5.02 12.84 -20.40
CA ARG A 148 6.48 13.02 -20.44
C ARG A 148 7.12 12.13 -21.50
N GLY A 149 8.08 12.70 -22.23
CA GLY A 149 8.87 11.96 -23.23
C GLY A 149 9.96 11.05 -22.65
N ASN A 150 10.06 10.94 -21.32
CA ASN A 150 11.07 10.14 -20.65
C ASN A 150 10.89 8.63 -20.92
N ARG A 151 12.00 7.87 -20.90
CA ARG A 151 11.93 6.42 -20.77
C ARG A 151 11.43 6.07 -19.36
N ILE A 152 10.25 5.45 -19.26
CA ILE A 152 9.62 5.08 -18.00
C ILE A 152 9.50 3.56 -17.93
N VAL A 153 10.02 2.97 -16.86
CA VAL A 153 10.03 1.52 -16.60
C VAL A 153 9.34 1.25 -15.27
N PRO A 154 8.22 0.52 -15.24
CA PRO A 154 7.63 0.04 -14.00
C PRO A 154 8.55 -0.95 -13.27
N ALA A 155 8.59 -0.82 -11.94
CA ALA A 155 9.32 -1.75 -11.07
C ALA A 155 8.66 -1.86 -9.70
N TYR A 156 9.02 -2.88 -8.94
CA TYR A 156 8.28 -3.27 -7.75
C TYR A 156 9.20 -3.45 -6.54
N GLY A 157 8.72 -3.02 -5.39
CA GLY A 157 9.40 -3.20 -4.10
C GLY A 157 9.33 -4.64 -3.60
N ALA A 158 8.29 -5.40 -4.00
CA ALA A 158 8.12 -6.80 -3.62
C ALA A 158 7.19 -7.54 -4.59
N ALA A 159 7.20 -8.88 -4.56
CA ALA A 159 6.20 -9.80 -5.11
C ALA A 159 5.94 -9.73 -6.64
N ALA A 160 6.62 -8.86 -7.37
CA ALA A 160 6.53 -8.73 -8.83
C ALA A 160 7.91 -8.37 -9.43
N THR A 161 8.05 -8.45 -10.74
CA THR A 161 9.31 -8.19 -11.46
C THR A 161 9.09 -7.17 -12.57
N PRO A 162 10.15 -6.36 -12.90
CA PRO A 162 11.46 -6.33 -12.26
C PRO A 162 11.42 -5.73 -10.86
N SER A 163 12.41 -6.04 -10.02
CA SER A 163 12.60 -5.33 -8.76
C SER A 163 13.10 -3.91 -9.01
N VAL A 164 12.87 -2.98 -8.06
CA VAL A 164 13.35 -1.61 -8.19
C VAL A 164 14.88 -1.55 -8.37
N PRO A 165 15.70 -2.27 -7.58
CA PRO A 165 17.14 -2.30 -7.82
C PRO A 165 17.55 -2.83 -9.20
N ASP A 166 16.89 -3.90 -9.70
CA ASP A 166 17.20 -4.45 -11.02
C ASP A 166 16.86 -3.47 -12.16
N ALA A 167 15.73 -2.76 -12.04
CA ALA A 167 15.33 -1.75 -13.00
C ALA A 167 16.32 -0.56 -13.01
N VAL A 168 16.75 -0.10 -11.84
CA VAL A 168 17.77 0.96 -11.72
C VAL A 168 19.08 0.50 -12.35
N ALA A 169 19.57 -0.71 -12.02
CA ALA A 169 20.82 -1.24 -12.58
C ALA A 169 20.76 -1.39 -14.11
N SER A 170 19.61 -1.84 -14.65
CA SER A 170 19.39 -1.95 -16.10
C SER A 170 19.45 -0.59 -16.78
N LEU A 171 18.74 0.41 -16.24
CA LEU A 171 18.74 1.76 -16.80
C LEU A 171 20.09 2.47 -16.63
N ARG A 172 20.84 2.18 -15.58
CA ARG A 172 22.15 2.77 -15.33
C ARG A 172 23.15 2.45 -16.45
N ALA A 173 23.01 1.30 -17.11
CA ALA A 173 23.84 0.95 -18.26
C ALA A 173 23.58 1.85 -19.48
N GLU A 174 22.36 2.35 -19.64
CA GLU A 174 21.93 3.25 -20.71
C GLU A 174 22.09 4.74 -20.32
N TYR A 175 21.96 5.05 -19.02
CA TYR A 175 21.99 6.40 -18.44
C TYR A 175 23.04 6.48 -17.32
N PRO A 176 24.33 6.57 -17.67
CA PRO A 176 25.42 6.46 -16.69
C PRO A 176 25.49 7.62 -15.69
N GLY A 177 24.73 8.70 -15.91
CA GLY A 177 24.80 9.90 -15.11
C GLY A 177 26.01 10.78 -15.44
N GLY A 178 26.07 11.97 -14.85
CA GLY A 178 27.12 12.94 -15.07
C GLY A 178 26.65 14.19 -15.82
N GLU A 179 27.55 15.15 -16.00
CA GLU A 179 27.23 16.42 -16.65
C GLU A 179 26.85 16.19 -18.14
N GLY A 180 25.63 16.58 -18.50
CA GLY A 180 25.06 16.38 -19.83
C GLY A 180 24.62 14.95 -20.17
N GLN A 181 24.65 14.03 -19.20
CA GLN A 181 24.14 12.67 -19.33
C GLN A 181 22.90 12.49 -18.46
N GLY A 182 21.94 11.68 -18.96
CA GLY A 182 20.70 11.43 -18.22
C GLY A 182 20.92 10.67 -16.91
N ARG A 183 20.13 11.03 -15.90
CA ARG A 183 20.11 10.38 -14.58
C ARG A 183 19.06 9.26 -14.56
N VAL A 184 19.15 8.38 -13.60
CA VAL A 184 18.09 7.44 -13.25
C VAL A 184 17.33 7.96 -12.03
N ILE A 185 16.06 8.29 -12.21
CA ILE A 185 15.19 8.84 -11.17
C ILE A 185 14.13 7.80 -10.80
N ILE A 186 13.93 7.56 -9.52
CA ILE A 186 12.79 6.76 -9.04
C ILE A 186 11.60 7.69 -8.81
N ALA A 187 10.52 7.50 -9.56
CA ALA A 187 9.21 8.06 -9.28
C ALA A 187 8.48 7.16 -8.28
N SER A 188 8.28 7.66 -7.06
CA SER A 188 7.68 6.90 -5.98
C SER A 188 6.16 6.80 -6.14
N TYR A 189 5.67 5.69 -6.69
CA TYR A 189 4.24 5.35 -6.72
C TYR A 189 3.85 4.66 -5.41
N LEU A 190 4.02 5.39 -4.32
CA LEU A 190 3.64 5.01 -2.96
C LEU A 190 2.78 6.14 -2.37
N LEU A 191 1.80 5.79 -1.54
CA LEU A 191 0.87 6.78 -1.01
C LEU A 191 1.57 7.81 -0.13
N ALA A 192 2.40 7.35 0.81
CA ALA A 192 3.02 8.14 1.86
C ALA A 192 4.40 7.57 2.23
N HIS A 193 5.14 8.30 3.06
CA HIS A 193 6.39 7.83 3.65
C HIS A 193 6.18 6.60 4.53
N GLY A 194 7.16 5.69 4.52
CA GLY A 194 7.15 4.46 5.29
C GLY A 194 8.13 3.44 4.76
N PHE A 195 8.02 2.21 5.26
CA PHE A 195 8.98 1.15 4.97
C PHE A 195 9.33 0.99 3.47
N PHE A 196 8.33 0.95 2.58
CA PHE A 196 8.60 0.78 1.16
C PHE A 196 9.32 1.99 0.55
N HIS A 197 8.93 3.22 0.95
CA HIS A 197 9.60 4.43 0.47
C HIS A 197 11.06 4.48 0.94
N ASP A 198 11.33 4.11 2.20
CA ASP A 198 12.69 4.06 2.74
C ASP A 198 13.58 3.02 2.02
N GLN A 199 12.98 1.95 1.46
CA GLN A 199 13.74 0.97 0.66
C GLN A 199 14.15 1.52 -0.71
N LEU A 200 13.42 2.50 -1.29
CA LEU A 200 13.76 3.08 -2.59
C LEU A 200 15.13 3.76 -2.59
N ALA A 201 15.50 4.41 -1.47
CA ALA A 201 16.82 5.03 -1.31
C ALA A 201 17.99 4.03 -1.43
N LYS A 202 17.74 2.73 -1.21
CA LYS A 202 18.76 1.67 -1.30
C LYS A 202 18.98 1.15 -2.71
N ALA A 203 18.18 1.58 -3.67
CA ALA A 203 18.30 1.14 -5.07
C ALA A 203 19.35 1.91 -5.86
N GLU A 204 20.09 2.83 -5.20
CA GLU A 204 21.22 3.57 -5.79
C GLU A 204 20.86 4.38 -7.06
N ALA A 205 19.61 4.86 -7.16
CA ALA A 205 19.22 5.84 -8.17
C ALA A 205 19.81 7.22 -7.84
N ASP A 206 19.88 8.12 -8.83
CA ASP A 206 20.40 9.47 -8.61
C ASP A 206 19.47 10.32 -7.76
N VAL A 207 18.16 10.10 -7.90
CA VAL A 207 17.09 10.80 -7.18
C VAL A 207 15.94 9.84 -6.89
N VAL A 208 15.34 9.97 -5.72
CA VAL A 208 14.04 9.37 -5.40
C VAL A 208 13.07 10.53 -5.16
N THR A 209 11.91 10.51 -5.82
CA THR A 209 10.91 11.55 -5.60
C THR A 209 10.20 11.34 -4.26
N GLU A 210 9.60 12.43 -3.73
CA GLU A 210 8.61 12.32 -2.68
C GLU A 210 7.47 11.37 -3.08
N PRO A 211 6.74 10.77 -2.11
CA PRO A 211 5.56 9.96 -2.39
C PRO A 211 4.40 10.83 -2.92
N LEU A 212 3.24 10.21 -3.16
CA LEU A 212 2.09 10.91 -3.72
C LEU A 212 1.50 11.97 -2.79
N LEU A 213 1.51 11.74 -1.47
CA LEU A 213 1.07 12.73 -0.48
C LEU A 213 2.20 13.71 -0.10
N PRO A 214 1.81 14.96 0.27
CA PRO A 214 0.45 15.52 0.21
C PRO A 214 0.05 15.90 -1.22
N SER A 215 -1.22 15.72 -1.56
CA SER A 215 -1.78 16.15 -2.85
C SER A 215 -3.29 16.32 -2.77
N ARG A 216 -3.80 17.49 -3.18
CA ARG A 216 -5.23 17.76 -3.24
C ARG A 216 -5.97 16.83 -4.21
N LEU A 217 -5.34 16.45 -5.32
CA LEU A 217 -5.90 15.48 -6.28
C LEU A 217 -6.20 14.12 -5.62
N MET A 218 -5.43 13.70 -4.62
CA MET A 218 -5.72 12.47 -3.88
C MET A 218 -7.02 12.55 -3.10
N ALA A 219 -7.34 13.72 -2.53
CA ALA A 219 -8.61 13.95 -1.82
C ALA A 219 -9.79 13.99 -2.81
N GLU A 220 -9.60 14.58 -3.97
CA GLU A 220 -10.60 14.59 -5.05
C GLU A 220 -10.89 13.16 -5.56
N ILE A 221 -9.85 12.35 -5.79
CA ILE A 221 -10.01 10.93 -6.15
C ILE A 221 -10.80 10.18 -5.07
N ALA A 222 -10.46 10.38 -3.79
CA ALA A 222 -11.15 9.72 -2.68
C ALA A 222 -12.64 10.12 -2.62
N LEU A 223 -12.97 11.38 -2.88
CA LEU A 223 -14.35 11.85 -2.94
C LEU A 223 -15.11 11.26 -4.13
N ASP A 224 -14.49 11.14 -5.31
CA ASP A 224 -15.13 10.50 -6.47
C ASP A 224 -15.39 9.01 -6.20
N ARG A 225 -14.47 8.31 -5.52
CA ARG A 225 -14.68 6.92 -5.08
C ARG A 225 -15.84 6.81 -4.10
N TYR A 226 -15.93 7.76 -3.16
CA TYR A 226 -17.05 7.84 -2.23
C TYR A 226 -18.38 8.05 -2.96
N ASP A 227 -18.47 9.03 -3.86
CA ASP A 227 -19.68 9.37 -4.57
C ASP A 227 -20.17 8.21 -5.45
N ALA A 228 -19.26 7.54 -6.14
CA ALA A 228 -19.59 6.37 -6.96
C ALA A 228 -20.19 5.22 -6.11
N ALA A 229 -19.69 5.02 -4.89
CA ALA A 229 -20.18 3.96 -4.00
C ALA A 229 -21.42 4.37 -3.18
N ALA A 230 -21.67 5.67 -2.99
CA ALA A 230 -22.83 6.20 -2.31
C ALA A 230 -24.07 6.29 -3.23
N ALA A 231 -23.90 6.22 -4.55
CA ALA A 231 -24.98 6.31 -5.52
C ALA A 231 -25.97 5.12 -5.37
N PRO A 232 -27.30 5.36 -5.50
CA PRO A 232 -28.28 4.29 -5.51
C PRO A 232 -28.00 3.32 -6.69
N GLY A 233 -27.68 2.06 -6.40
CA GLY A 233 -27.29 1.06 -7.41
C GLY A 233 -25.80 1.01 -7.72
N GLY A 234 -24.96 1.71 -6.96
CA GLY A 234 -23.51 1.55 -7.01
C GLY A 234 -23.14 0.09 -6.75
N GLU A 235 -22.48 -0.56 -7.71
CA GLU A 235 -22.02 -1.93 -7.55
C GLU A 235 -21.04 -1.98 -6.38
N ALA A 236 -21.44 -2.67 -5.32
CA ALA A 236 -20.51 -3.02 -4.25
C ALA A 236 -19.34 -3.78 -4.89
N ALA A 237 -18.10 -3.36 -4.61
CA ALA A 237 -16.88 -4.03 -5.07
C ALA A 237 -16.87 -5.51 -4.61
N GLY A 238 -17.58 -6.41 -5.33
CA GLY A 238 -17.84 -7.75 -4.83
C GLY A 238 -18.30 -8.81 -5.81
N GLU A 239 -18.50 -8.52 -7.09
CA GLU A 239 -18.83 -9.58 -8.04
C GLU A 239 -17.79 -9.70 -9.15
N ALA A 240 -16.67 -10.33 -8.86
CA ALA A 240 -15.85 -10.97 -9.87
C ALA A 240 -15.00 -12.07 -9.23
N GLY A 241 -15.40 -13.30 -9.38
CA GLY A 241 -14.56 -14.45 -9.10
C GLY A 241 -15.21 -15.47 -8.18
N ALA A 242 -16.05 -16.32 -8.76
CA ALA A 242 -16.35 -17.64 -8.21
C ALA A 242 -15.03 -18.36 -7.92
N ALA A 243 -14.86 -18.82 -6.70
CA ALA A 243 -13.73 -19.63 -6.29
C ALA A 243 -13.60 -20.86 -7.20
N PRO A 244 -12.38 -21.26 -7.60
CA PRO A 244 -12.18 -22.61 -8.10
C PRO A 244 -12.45 -23.56 -6.93
N ARG A 245 -13.33 -24.51 -7.17
CA ARG A 245 -13.62 -25.61 -6.28
C ARG A 245 -12.33 -26.43 -6.09
N ASP A 246 -12.07 -26.75 -4.83
CA ASP A 246 -11.01 -27.64 -4.40
C ASP A 246 -10.97 -28.91 -5.25
N ALA A 247 -9.82 -29.17 -5.85
CA ALA A 247 -9.45 -30.48 -6.31
C ALA A 247 -8.40 -31.00 -5.32
N ASP A 248 -8.90 -31.57 -4.21
CA ASP A 248 -8.13 -32.43 -3.34
C ASP A 248 -8.17 -33.84 -3.93
N ALA A 249 -7.04 -34.35 -4.34
CA ALA A 249 -6.83 -35.80 -4.55
C ALA A 249 -5.37 -36.14 -4.28
N ALA A 250 -5.18 -36.68 -3.11
CA ALA A 250 -4.28 -37.74 -2.67
C ALA A 250 -3.09 -38.13 -3.59
N VAL A 251 -1.89 -38.11 -3.04
CA VAL A 251 -0.90 -39.18 -3.17
C VAL A 251 -0.22 -39.40 -1.82
N GLU A 252 -0.50 -40.56 -1.22
CA GLU A 252 0.27 -41.19 -0.14
C GLU A 252 1.57 -41.75 -0.71
N GLY A 253 2.59 -41.79 0.17
CA GLY A 253 3.58 -42.88 0.01
C GLY A 253 5.02 -42.55 0.36
N ALA A 254 5.38 -42.88 1.58
CA ALA A 254 6.60 -43.63 1.97
C ALA A 254 7.99 -42.92 2.00
N GLY A 255 8.65 -43.04 3.17
CA GLY A 255 10.08 -43.18 3.28
C GLY A 255 10.69 -42.64 4.56
N GLU A 256 10.72 -43.48 5.62
CA GLU A 256 11.55 -43.31 6.82
C GLU A 256 13.06 -43.37 6.53
N ALA A 257 13.87 -42.64 7.30
CA ALA A 257 15.12 -43.06 7.95
C ALA A 257 15.76 -41.86 8.64
N ASP A 258 15.70 -41.76 9.92
CA ASP A 258 16.65 -42.12 11.00
C ASP A 258 18.10 -41.62 10.85
N ALA A 259 18.51 -40.75 11.77
CA ALA A 259 19.74 -40.88 12.56
C ALA A 259 19.93 -39.70 13.55
N ALA A 260 20.08 -40.10 14.77
CA ALA A 260 20.37 -39.33 15.97
C ALA A 260 21.83 -38.83 16.05
N ALA A 261 22.07 -37.78 16.88
CA ALA A 261 23.02 -37.65 17.97
C ALA A 261 23.32 -36.20 18.34
N ALA A 262 22.93 -35.77 19.46
CA ALA A 262 23.69 -35.58 20.73
C ALA A 262 24.44 -34.22 20.86
N SER A 263 23.95 -33.43 21.85
CA SER A 263 24.68 -32.86 23.00
C SER A 263 25.75 -31.82 22.81
N THR A 264 25.56 -30.62 23.32
CA THR A 264 26.09 -30.13 24.61
C THR A 264 25.88 -28.62 24.75
N ALA A 265 25.33 -28.21 25.89
CA ALA A 265 25.41 -26.82 26.37
C ALA A 265 26.70 -26.62 27.18
N PRO A 266 27.15 -25.38 27.39
CA PRO A 266 27.25 -24.92 28.76
C PRO A 266 26.79 -23.45 29.04
N GLN A 267 26.36 -23.31 30.20
CA GLN A 267 26.01 -22.35 31.22
C GLN A 267 26.50 -20.90 31.13
N LYS A 268 25.64 -20.04 31.70
CA LYS A 268 25.75 -18.62 32.10
C LYS A 268 26.97 -18.31 33.01
N PRO A 269 27.25 -16.98 33.15
CA PRO A 269 27.05 -16.38 34.46
C PRO A 269 26.26 -15.07 34.52
N LEU A 270 25.80 -14.81 35.73
CA LEU A 270 24.98 -13.73 36.27
C LEU A 270 25.69 -12.37 36.32
N GLY A 271 24.89 -11.28 36.33
CA GLY A 271 25.29 -10.06 36.99
C GLY A 271 24.61 -8.79 36.52
N THR A 272 23.53 -8.39 37.19
CA THR A 272 23.18 -7.10 37.81
C THR A 272 22.83 -5.86 36.96
N GLY A 273 21.70 -5.26 37.30
CA GLY A 273 21.43 -3.84 37.12
C GLY A 273 20.05 -3.52 36.53
N ALA A 274 19.05 -3.38 37.40
CA ALA A 274 17.72 -2.90 37.09
C ALA A 274 17.74 -1.41 36.69
N LEU A 275 17.04 -1.08 35.58
CA LEU A 275 16.36 0.21 35.40
C LEU A 275 15.03 -0.08 34.71
N GLU A 276 13.98 0.12 35.47
CA GLU A 276 12.60 0.05 35.01
C GLU A 276 12.34 1.08 33.90
N GLN A 277 11.84 0.62 32.75
CA GLN A 277 11.22 1.45 31.74
C GLN A 277 9.73 1.10 31.63
N PRO A 278 8.85 2.09 31.34
CA PRO A 278 7.41 1.92 31.41
C PRO A 278 6.89 0.99 30.33
N ASN A 279 6.01 0.12 30.76
CA ASN A 279 5.31 -0.92 30.02
C ASN A 279 4.34 -0.33 28.98
N HIS A 280 4.77 -0.16 27.74
CA HIS A 280 3.87 0.04 26.61
C HIS A 280 3.45 -1.35 26.08
N ALA A 281 2.20 -1.70 26.34
CA ALA A 281 1.56 -2.90 25.80
C ALA A 281 1.59 -2.84 24.26
N GLN A 282 2.43 -3.66 23.64
CA GLN A 282 2.49 -3.81 22.19
C GLN A 282 1.33 -4.66 21.69
N PRO A 283 0.63 -4.29 20.59
CA PRO A 283 -0.46 -5.08 20.03
C PRO A 283 0.06 -6.44 19.51
N ARG A 284 -0.58 -7.51 19.97
CA ARG A 284 -0.14 -8.91 19.78
C ARG A 284 -0.28 -9.48 18.36
N GLY A 285 -0.80 -8.72 17.38
CA GLY A 285 -1.08 -9.20 16.00
C GLY A 285 0.01 -8.88 14.96
N PHE A 286 0.64 -7.73 15.07
CA PHE A 286 1.55 -7.16 14.07
C PHE A 286 2.77 -8.02 13.74
N PHE A 287 3.42 -8.59 14.75
CA PHE A 287 4.63 -9.38 14.53
C PHE A 287 4.43 -10.68 13.75
N LYS A 288 3.23 -11.27 13.74
CA LYS A 288 2.98 -12.53 13.01
C LYS A 288 2.82 -12.32 11.50
N ALA A 289 2.04 -11.34 11.07
CA ALA A 289 1.79 -11.09 9.63
C ALA A 289 3.01 -10.44 8.98
N PHE A 290 3.58 -9.42 9.60
CA PHE A 290 4.78 -8.73 9.11
C PHE A 290 6.02 -9.64 9.10
N ARG A 291 6.25 -10.43 10.16
CA ARG A 291 7.34 -11.41 10.20
C ARG A 291 7.18 -12.50 9.14
N ARG A 292 5.95 -12.94 8.87
CA ARG A 292 5.65 -13.94 7.82
C ARG A 292 5.87 -13.36 6.42
N PHE A 293 5.51 -12.10 6.19
CA PHE A 293 5.78 -11.36 4.95
C PHE A 293 7.29 -11.14 4.77
N MET A 294 7.99 -10.61 5.79
CA MET A 294 9.43 -10.35 5.73
C MET A 294 10.26 -11.61 5.56
N THR A 295 9.93 -12.72 6.24
CA THR A 295 10.66 -13.99 6.11
C THR A 295 10.44 -14.62 4.74
N LYS A 296 9.29 -14.38 4.10
CA LYS A 296 8.95 -14.95 2.80
C LYS A 296 9.61 -14.20 1.64
N TYR A 297 9.74 -12.86 1.75
CA TYR A 297 10.17 -12.02 0.63
C TYR A 297 11.54 -11.35 0.84
N PHE A 298 12.09 -11.39 2.04
CA PHE A 298 13.42 -10.88 2.39
C PHE A 298 14.14 -11.88 3.31
N PRO A 299 14.59 -13.04 2.79
CA PRO A 299 15.47 -13.92 3.54
C PRO A 299 16.78 -13.17 3.81
N ARG A 300 17.30 -13.28 5.06
CA ARG A 300 18.59 -12.69 5.46
C ARG A 300 19.74 -13.37 4.77
#